data_28a2f2a74f527e90d53a999f0f476436
#
_entry.id   28a2f2a74f527e90d53a999f0f476436
#
_cell.length_a   1.000
_cell.length_b   1.000
_cell.length_c   1.000
_cell.angle_alpha   90.00
_cell.angle_beta   90.00
_cell.angle_gamma   90.00
#
_symmetry.space_group_name_H-M   'P 1'
#
loop_
_entity.id
_entity.type
_entity.pdbx_description
1 polymer ?
#
loop_
_entity_poly.entity_id
_entity_poly.type
_entity_poly.pdbx_seq_one_letter_code
_entity_poly.pdbx_strand_id
1 'polypeptide(L)'
;MQAATSRPAIQINASTAPADAAMGRLLEQIGASWMTQAISVAAELRLADLLATGPRAVEALGRETQCDPAALHRLLRALTSLELFVEQDDGAFALAPAGTLLCADSPQSVRSWAIWCGKYHWPVWANLLGSVRSGISARELATGRQGYAHIEGDQEGAAIFNGAMVAITRLIADELARVVDFSTARSVVDVGGGHGELLTVILSAHPHLRGTLFDLPHAMSGAATRAAQAGVPARCEFASGSFFDAIPAGADFYLLKSILHNWDDDQCGVILQNCRRAMAPGARLLVVERIMPQRLGTSAPERAVARSDLNMLVSLTGRERTMAELASLFAGSGFRVAQTWPAVREFSAIEVRPVP
;
A
#
# COMPACT_ATOMS: atom_id res chain seq x y z
N MET A 1 58.94 15.92 -41.87
CA MET A 1 57.58 15.67 -42.36
C MET A 1 57.04 14.47 -41.58
N GLN A 2 56.27 14.71 -40.47
CA GLN A 2 55.62 13.66 -39.72
C GLN A 2 54.17 13.56 -40.22
N ALA A 3 53.80 12.37 -40.67
CA ALA A 3 52.42 12.08 -41.08
C ALA A 3 51.53 11.91 -39.84
N ALA A 4 50.53 12.77 -39.70
CA ALA A 4 49.50 12.65 -38.71
C ALA A 4 48.54 11.52 -39.10
N THR A 5 48.56 10.43 -38.36
CA THR A 5 47.56 9.36 -38.47
C THR A 5 46.24 9.82 -37.82
N SER A 6 45.27 10.19 -38.66
CA SER A 6 43.92 10.46 -38.24
C SER A 6 43.26 9.16 -37.75
N ARG A 7 42.81 9.13 -36.47
CA ARG A 7 41.93 8.08 -35.94
C ARG A 7 40.58 8.15 -36.68
N PRO A 8 40.02 7.02 -37.10
CA PRO A 8 38.67 7.02 -37.67
C PRO A 8 37.63 7.44 -36.61
N ALA A 9 36.78 8.40 -36.97
CA ALA A 9 35.62 8.77 -36.15
C ALA A 9 34.65 7.58 -36.08
N ILE A 10 34.28 7.20 -34.88
CA ILE A 10 33.25 6.18 -34.64
C ILE A 10 31.92 6.76 -35.18
N GLN A 11 31.46 6.23 -36.31
CA GLN A 11 30.13 6.50 -36.84
C GLN A 11 29.11 5.76 -35.95
N ILE A 12 28.40 6.49 -35.08
CA ILE A 12 27.26 5.97 -34.35
C ILE A 12 26.11 5.85 -35.35
N ASN A 13 25.78 4.62 -35.74
CA ASN A 13 24.67 4.34 -36.65
C ASN A 13 23.35 4.77 -36.01
N ALA A 14 22.57 5.62 -36.67
CA ALA A 14 21.26 6.11 -36.25
C ALA A 14 20.18 4.99 -36.02
N SER A 15 20.50 3.74 -36.36
CA SER A 15 19.64 2.55 -36.18
C SER A 15 19.69 1.97 -34.78
N THR A 16 20.65 2.36 -33.90
CA THR A 16 20.79 1.81 -32.54
C THR A 16 20.00 2.60 -31.48
N ALA A 17 19.61 3.82 -31.74
CA ALA A 17 18.97 4.71 -30.80
C ALA A 17 17.69 4.12 -30.08
N PRO A 18 16.76 3.40 -30.76
CA PRO A 18 15.63 2.78 -30.09
C PRO A 18 16.02 1.62 -29.18
N ALA A 19 17.01 0.82 -29.57
CA ALA A 19 17.50 -0.31 -28.77
C ALA A 19 18.29 0.18 -27.55
N ASP A 20 19.14 1.23 -27.72
CA ASP A 20 19.86 1.83 -26.61
C ASP A 20 18.93 2.46 -25.57
N ALA A 21 17.86 3.14 -26.02
CA ALA A 21 16.83 3.67 -25.13
C ALA A 21 16.06 2.57 -24.39
N ALA A 22 15.79 1.44 -25.05
CA ALA A 22 15.12 0.29 -24.42
C ALA A 22 16.04 -0.37 -23.37
N MET A 23 17.32 -0.53 -23.69
CA MET A 23 18.33 -1.05 -22.76
C MET A 23 18.48 -0.14 -21.54
N GLY A 24 18.59 1.19 -21.74
CA GLY A 24 18.65 2.16 -20.65
C GLY A 24 17.47 2.03 -19.68
N ARG A 25 16.25 1.99 -20.20
CA ARG A 25 15.04 1.79 -19.38
C ARG A 25 15.03 0.46 -18.62
N LEU A 26 15.49 -0.63 -19.26
CA LEU A 26 15.55 -1.94 -18.60
C LEU A 26 16.58 -1.95 -17.46
N LEU A 27 17.76 -1.34 -17.67
CA LEU A 27 18.80 -1.20 -16.64
C LEU A 27 18.30 -0.35 -15.46
N GLU A 28 17.59 0.74 -15.73
CA GLU A 28 16.96 1.56 -14.69
C GLU A 28 15.94 0.74 -13.87
N GLN A 29 15.08 -0.05 -14.53
CA GLN A 29 14.10 -0.92 -13.86
C GLN A 29 14.78 -2.00 -13.02
N ILE A 30 15.86 -2.61 -13.50
CA ILE A 30 16.65 -3.59 -12.74
C ILE A 30 17.27 -2.94 -11.50
N GLY A 31 17.81 -1.72 -11.64
CA GLY A 31 18.42 -0.96 -10.56
C GLY A 31 17.43 -0.32 -9.58
N ALA A 32 16.13 -0.25 -9.91
CA ALA A 32 15.12 0.43 -9.08
C ALA A 32 15.01 -0.16 -7.66
N SER A 33 15.32 -1.43 -7.50
CA SER A 33 15.35 -2.10 -6.20
C SER A 33 16.39 -1.51 -5.23
N TRP A 34 17.53 -1.02 -5.74
CA TRP A 34 18.55 -0.37 -4.92
C TRP A 34 18.05 0.96 -4.37
N MET A 35 17.27 1.70 -5.16
CA MET A 35 16.65 2.95 -4.71
C MET A 35 15.58 2.70 -3.65
N THR A 36 14.83 1.61 -3.74
CA THR A 36 13.91 1.18 -2.66
C THR A 36 14.66 0.98 -1.35
N GLN A 37 15.84 0.32 -1.38
CA GLN A 37 16.68 0.15 -0.20
C GLN A 37 17.21 1.48 0.32
N ALA A 38 17.68 2.38 -0.54
CA ALA A 38 18.16 3.69 -0.13
C ALA A 38 17.06 4.52 0.57
N ILE A 39 15.83 4.52 0.03
CA ILE A 39 14.68 5.20 0.62
C ILE A 39 14.31 4.57 1.98
N SER A 40 14.31 3.23 2.07
CA SER A 40 14.04 2.53 3.33
C SER A 40 15.04 2.89 4.43
N VAL A 41 16.33 2.87 4.11
CA VAL A 41 17.39 3.25 5.07
C VAL A 41 17.23 4.71 5.52
N ALA A 42 16.93 5.63 4.59
CA ALA A 42 16.66 7.03 4.97
C ALA A 42 15.46 7.17 5.91
N ALA A 43 14.41 6.37 5.69
CA ALA A 43 13.21 6.35 6.53
C ALA A 43 13.49 5.73 7.91
N GLU A 44 14.30 4.67 8.00
CA GLU A 44 14.72 4.06 9.26
C GLU A 44 15.60 5.04 10.08
N LEU A 45 16.57 5.67 9.44
CA LEU A 45 17.45 6.68 10.06
C LEU A 45 16.73 8.00 10.36
N ARG A 46 15.47 8.18 9.96
CA ARG A 46 14.69 9.39 10.15
C ARG A 46 15.36 10.65 9.57
N LEU A 47 16.07 10.51 8.44
CA LEU A 47 16.80 11.61 7.84
C LEU A 47 15.90 12.77 7.45
N ALA A 48 14.68 12.50 7.00
CA ALA A 48 13.70 13.53 6.68
C ALA A 48 13.30 14.35 7.92
N ASP A 49 13.04 13.67 9.06
CA ASP A 49 12.70 14.35 10.32
C ASP A 49 13.86 15.24 10.80
N LEU A 50 15.10 14.75 10.69
CA LEU A 50 16.31 15.48 11.08
C LEU A 50 16.56 16.74 10.24
N LEU A 51 16.11 16.73 8.99
CA LEU A 51 16.24 17.83 8.03
C LEU A 51 15.00 18.72 7.96
N ALA A 52 13.91 18.36 8.63
CA ALA A 52 12.67 19.15 8.62
C ALA A 52 12.83 20.54 9.25
N THR A 53 13.81 20.71 10.13
CA THR A 53 14.10 22.01 10.81
C THR A 53 15.12 22.88 10.07
N GLY A 54 15.67 22.40 8.96
CA GLY A 54 16.62 23.13 8.13
C GLY A 54 17.80 22.29 7.66
N PRO A 55 18.67 22.87 6.82
CA PRO A 55 19.83 22.18 6.28
C PRO A 55 20.83 21.78 7.36
N ARG A 56 21.50 20.63 7.16
CA ARG A 56 22.50 20.10 8.12
C ARG A 56 23.70 19.50 7.39
N ALA A 57 24.87 19.69 7.98
CA ALA A 57 26.11 19.06 7.53
C ALA A 57 26.05 17.54 7.75
N VAL A 58 26.68 16.77 6.86
CA VAL A 58 26.67 15.30 6.90
C VAL A 58 27.32 14.76 8.18
N GLU A 59 28.33 15.42 8.72
CA GLU A 59 28.99 15.05 9.98
C GLU A 59 28.03 15.16 11.18
N ALA A 60 27.15 16.18 11.17
CA ALA A 60 26.14 16.34 12.21
C ALA A 60 25.08 15.24 12.12
N LEU A 61 24.61 14.92 10.91
CA LEU A 61 23.68 13.81 10.66
C LEU A 61 24.32 12.47 11.05
N GLY A 62 25.59 12.24 10.66
CA GLY A 62 26.32 11.01 11.00
C GLY A 62 26.47 10.78 12.51
N ARG A 63 26.73 11.84 13.29
CA ARG A 63 26.76 11.74 14.77
C ARG A 63 25.41 11.36 15.36
N GLU A 64 24.33 11.97 14.86
CA GLU A 64 22.98 11.74 15.39
C GLU A 64 22.42 10.37 15.01
N THR A 65 22.70 9.91 13.80
CA THR A 65 22.27 8.60 13.30
C THR A 65 23.25 7.47 13.63
N GLN A 66 24.41 7.79 14.25
CA GLN A 66 25.50 6.84 14.49
C GLN A 66 26.03 6.17 13.22
N CYS A 67 26.00 6.88 12.10
CA CYS A 67 26.45 6.42 10.80
C CYS A 67 27.83 6.99 10.45
N ASP A 68 28.59 6.25 9.66
CA ASP A 68 29.81 6.77 9.03
C ASP A 68 29.47 7.94 8.09
N PRO A 69 30.08 9.13 8.26
CA PRO A 69 29.72 10.31 7.48
C PRO A 69 29.97 10.14 5.98
N ALA A 70 31.02 9.41 5.58
CA ALA A 70 31.36 9.23 4.17
C ALA A 70 30.32 8.28 3.49
N ALA A 71 29.89 7.22 4.17
CA ALA A 71 28.82 6.36 3.71
C ALA A 71 27.47 7.08 3.66
N LEU A 72 27.15 7.85 4.69
CA LEU A 72 25.92 8.66 4.76
C LEU A 72 25.86 9.71 3.64
N HIS A 73 26.98 10.37 3.35
CA HIS A 73 27.08 11.32 2.24
C HIS A 73 26.73 10.65 0.89
N ARG A 74 27.22 9.43 0.64
CA ARG A 74 26.88 8.68 -0.58
C ARG A 74 25.41 8.35 -0.65
N LEU A 75 24.78 7.95 0.47
CA LEU A 75 23.34 7.71 0.56
C LEU A 75 22.53 8.97 0.24
N LEU A 76 22.86 10.10 0.89
CA LEU A 76 22.18 11.38 0.67
C LEU A 76 22.27 11.85 -0.78
N ARG A 77 23.42 11.71 -1.44
CA ARG A 77 23.58 12.03 -2.86
C ARG A 77 22.75 11.13 -3.77
N ALA A 78 22.66 9.83 -3.48
CA ALA A 78 21.77 8.93 -4.21
C ALA A 78 20.29 9.37 -4.06
N LEU A 79 19.89 9.80 -2.87
CA LEU A 79 18.53 10.27 -2.59
C LEU A 79 18.26 11.68 -3.15
N THR A 80 19.30 12.50 -3.33
CA THR A 80 19.21 13.77 -4.07
C THR A 80 18.86 13.53 -5.54
N SER A 81 19.40 12.47 -6.16
CA SER A 81 19.03 12.10 -7.54
C SER A 81 17.58 11.65 -7.69
N LEU A 82 16.88 11.36 -6.58
CA LEU A 82 15.46 11.06 -6.51
C LEU A 82 14.61 12.26 -6.03
N GLU A 83 15.19 13.45 -5.97
CA GLU A 83 14.51 14.69 -5.54
C GLU A 83 13.95 14.62 -4.09
N LEU A 84 14.51 13.74 -3.24
CA LEU A 84 14.11 13.64 -1.83
C LEU A 84 14.88 14.60 -0.93
N PHE A 85 16.12 14.90 -1.29
CA PHE A 85 16.99 15.85 -0.62
C PHE A 85 17.64 16.79 -1.62
N VAL A 86 18.27 17.87 -1.11
CA VAL A 86 19.03 18.83 -1.89
C VAL A 86 20.41 18.99 -1.24
N GLU A 87 21.48 18.80 -2.01
CA GLU A 87 22.85 19.13 -1.61
C GLU A 87 23.07 20.63 -1.90
N GLN A 88 23.46 21.41 -0.90
CA GLN A 88 23.70 22.86 -0.98
C GLN A 88 25.15 23.17 -1.35
N ASP A 89 25.43 24.41 -1.75
CA ASP A 89 26.77 24.84 -2.19
C ASP A 89 27.84 24.69 -1.10
N ASP A 90 27.45 24.75 0.17
CA ASP A 90 28.31 24.55 1.33
C ASP A 90 28.46 23.07 1.74
N GLY A 91 27.87 22.14 0.98
CA GLY A 91 27.88 20.70 1.24
C GLY A 91 26.87 20.24 2.31
N ALA A 92 26.03 21.12 2.85
CA ALA A 92 24.94 20.73 3.72
C ALA A 92 23.81 20.11 2.89
N PHE A 93 23.01 19.24 3.53
CA PHE A 93 21.82 18.67 2.92
C PHE A 93 20.55 19.29 3.50
N ALA A 94 19.58 19.54 2.63
CA ALA A 94 18.25 20.04 2.95
C ALA A 94 17.19 19.06 2.51
N LEU A 95 16.00 19.15 3.10
CA LEU A 95 14.83 18.37 2.72
C LEU A 95 14.19 18.97 1.45
N ALA A 96 13.97 18.15 0.42
CA ALA A 96 13.20 18.55 -0.75
C ALA A 96 11.69 18.34 -0.51
N PRO A 97 10.79 18.95 -1.31
CA PRO A 97 9.36 18.79 -1.14
C PRO A 97 8.89 17.34 -1.11
N ALA A 98 9.38 16.47 -2.01
CA ALA A 98 9.04 15.05 -2.01
C ALA A 98 9.57 14.32 -0.76
N GLY A 99 10.71 14.73 -0.22
CA GLY A 99 11.29 14.19 1.01
C GLY A 99 10.42 14.39 2.24
N THR A 100 9.56 15.43 2.28
CA THR A 100 8.62 15.66 3.39
C THR A 100 7.64 14.52 3.59
N LEU A 101 7.40 13.70 2.55
CA LEU A 101 6.57 12.50 2.63
C LEU A 101 7.21 11.37 3.44
N LEU A 102 8.50 11.48 3.79
CA LEU A 102 9.21 10.54 4.68
C LEU A 102 9.24 11.03 6.14
N CYS A 103 8.81 12.26 6.45
CA CYS A 103 8.68 12.72 7.82
C CYS A 103 7.59 11.94 8.57
N ALA A 104 7.87 11.60 9.84
CA ALA A 104 6.94 10.84 10.68
C ALA A 104 5.61 11.57 10.89
N ASP A 105 5.66 12.89 11.10
CA ASP A 105 4.50 13.72 11.41
C ASP A 105 3.81 14.30 10.16
N SER A 106 4.29 13.95 8.96
CA SER A 106 3.62 14.37 7.73
C SER A 106 2.22 13.75 7.62
N PRO A 107 1.16 14.54 7.36
CA PRO A 107 -0.19 13.99 7.15
C PRO A 107 -0.26 12.96 6.01
N GLN A 108 0.65 13.07 5.05
CA GLN A 108 0.76 12.16 3.89
C GLN A 108 1.98 11.25 3.98
N SER A 109 2.48 10.99 5.19
CA SER A 109 3.68 10.18 5.39
C SER A 109 3.56 8.80 4.75
N VAL A 110 4.55 8.45 3.93
CA VAL A 110 4.77 7.11 3.39
C VAL A 110 5.97 6.40 4.04
N ARG A 111 6.48 6.97 5.17
CA ARG A 111 7.66 6.43 5.87
C ARG A 111 7.50 4.95 6.22
N SER A 112 6.37 4.56 6.82
CA SER A 112 6.12 3.17 7.18
C SER A 112 6.08 2.26 5.96
N TRP A 113 5.54 2.74 4.82
CA TRP A 113 5.56 1.98 3.57
C TRP A 113 6.99 1.78 3.04
N ALA A 114 7.82 2.82 3.11
CA ALA A 114 9.23 2.73 2.69
C ALA A 114 10.00 1.70 3.55
N ILE A 115 9.85 1.73 4.87
CA ILE A 115 10.48 0.76 5.78
C ILE A 115 9.93 -0.64 5.54
N TRP A 116 8.60 -0.79 5.38
CA TRP A 116 7.98 -2.08 5.08
C TRP A 116 8.57 -2.72 3.82
N CYS A 117 8.66 -1.96 2.74
CA CYS A 117 9.21 -2.44 1.47
C CYS A 117 10.69 -2.88 1.58
N GLY A 118 11.54 -2.08 2.24
CA GLY A 118 12.98 -2.36 2.30
C GLY A 118 13.38 -3.38 3.36
N LYS A 119 12.77 -3.32 4.55
CA LYS A 119 13.15 -4.16 5.70
C LYS A 119 12.39 -5.50 5.74
N TYR A 120 11.07 -5.47 5.52
CA TYR A 120 10.21 -6.65 5.73
C TYR A 120 9.85 -7.37 4.43
N HIS A 121 9.62 -6.65 3.34
CA HIS A 121 9.27 -7.25 2.04
C HIS A 121 10.49 -7.74 1.27
N TRP A 122 11.59 -7.00 1.33
CA TRP A 122 12.79 -7.32 0.55
C TRP A 122 13.28 -8.76 0.69
N PRO A 123 13.46 -9.31 1.93
CA PRO A 123 13.90 -10.70 2.10
C PRO A 123 12.91 -11.71 1.52
N VAL A 124 11.62 -11.39 1.56
CA VAL A 124 10.57 -12.27 1.04
C VAL A 124 10.56 -12.27 -0.49
N TRP A 125 10.68 -11.11 -1.11
CA TRP A 125 10.74 -10.97 -2.58
C TRP A 125 11.94 -11.70 -3.22
N ALA A 126 13.01 -11.92 -2.49
CA ALA A 126 14.14 -12.74 -2.95
C ALA A 126 13.72 -14.19 -3.30
N ASN A 127 12.61 -14.68 -2.77
CA ASN A 127 12.07 -16.00 -3.03
C ASN A 127 11.02 -16.06 -4.16
N LEU A 128 10.82 -14.99 -4.92
CA LEU A 128 9.81 -14.93 -6.00
C LEU A 128 9.92 -16.09 -6.98
N LEU A 129 11.14 -16.51 -7.35
CA LEU A 129 11.35 -17.65 -8.24
C LEU A 129 10.73 -18.94 -7.68
N GLY A 130 10.84 -19.16 -6.37
CA GLY A 130 10.21 -20.29 -5.67
C GLY A 130 8.69 -20.23 -5.80
N SER A 131 8.08 -19.06 -5.58
CA SER A 131 6.63 -18.87 -5.76
C SER A 131 6.15 -19.13 -7.17
N VAL A 132 6.85 -18.59 -8.16
CA VAL A 132 6.48 -18.80 -9.58
C VAL A 132 6.53 -20.28 -9.97
N ARG A 133 7.44 -21.06 -9.37
CA ARG A 133 7.57 -22.50 -9.65
C ARG A 133 6.55 -23.35 -8.91
N SER A 134 6.15 -22.97 -7.72
CA SER A 134 5.34 -23.82 -6.82
C SER A 134 3.89 -23.36 -6.67
N GLY A 135 3.59 -22.09 -6.96
CA GLY A 135 2.33 -21.45 -6.60
C GLY A 135 2.17 -21.14 -5.10
N ILE A 136 3.16 -21.50 -4.27
CA ILE A 136 3.17 -21.20 -2.82
C ILE A 136 3.73 -19.80 -2.62
N SER A 137 3.20 -19.04 -1.66
CA SER A 137 3.71 -17.69 -1.41
C SER A 137 5.18 -17.70 -0.97
N ALA A 138 5.95 -16.71 -1.42
CA ALA A 138 7.36 -16.60 -1.05
C ALA A 138 7.55 -16.45 0.46
N ARG A 139 6.58 -15.83 1.13
CA ARG A 139 6.56 -15.71 2.59
C ARG A 139 6.41 -17.07 3.27
N GLU A 140 5.49 -17.89 2.81
CA GLU A 140 5.33 -19.26 3.34
C GLU A 140 6.57 -20.09 3.09
N LEU A 141 7.15 -20.03 1.88
CA LEU A 141 8.42 -20.69 1.57
C LEU A 141 9.57 -20.24 2.48
N ALA A 142 9.62 -18.95 2.85
CA ALA A 142 10.69 -18.40 3.68
C ALA A 142 10.48 -18.61 5.17
N THR A 143 9.23 -18.64 5.65
CA THR A 143 8.92 -18.59 7.09
C THR A 143 8.18 -19.82 7.61
N GLY A 144 7.61 -20.65 6.71
CA GLY A 144 6.68 -21.74 7.05
C GLY A 144 5.33 -21.24 7.61
N ARG A 145 5.02 -19.95 7.52
CA ARG A 145 3.79 -19.33 8.05
C ARG A 145 2.95 -18.75 6.93
N GLN A 146 1.65 -19.04 6.98
CA GLN A 146 0.67 -18.52 6.03
C GLN A 146 0.03 -17.21 6.51
N GLY A 147 -0.53 -16.47 5.59
CA GLY A 147 -1.30 -15.27 5.86
C GLY A 147 -0.51 -14.22 6.65
N TYR A 148 -1.15 -13.67 7.67
CA TYR A 148 -0.60 -12.63 8.54
C TYR A 148 0.09 -13.16 9.80
N ALA A 149 0.20 -14.48 9.99
CA ALA A 149 0.82 -15.09 11.17
C ALA A 149 2.31 -14.69 11.37
N HIS A 150 2.97 -14.19 10.33
CA HIS A 150 4.35 -13.70 10.42
C HIS A 150 4.49 -12.39 11.21
N ILE A 151 3.41 -11.64 11.38
CA ILE A 151 3.39 -10.36 12.15
C ILE A 151 3.10 -10.65 13.65
N GLU A 152 2.55 -11.83 13.96
CA GLU A 152 2.27 -12.21 15.33
C GLU A 152 3.57 -12.29 16.16
N GLY A 153 3.60 -11.54 17.27
CA GLY A 153 4.76 -11.46 18.15
C GLY A 153 5.85 -10.46 17.76
N ASP A 154 5.77 -9.84 16.58
CA ASP A 154 6.63 -8.75 16.15
C ASP A 154 5.88 -7.40 16.25
N GLN A 155 5.96 -6.75 17.40
CA GLN A 155 5.26 -5.48 17.65
C GLN A 155 5.77 -4.35 16.75
N GLU A 156 7.08 -4.28 16.47
CA GLU A 156 7.66 -3.28 15.59
C GLU A 156 7.17 -3.49 14.15
N GLY A 157 7.28 -4.72 13.64
CA GLY A 157 6.82 -5.08 12.31
C GLY A 157 5.33 -4.84 12.12
N ALA A 158 4.50 -5.19 13.12
CA ALA A 158 3.07 -4.93 13.12
C ALA A 158 2.76 -3.42 13.05
N ALA A 159 3.46 -2.59 13.84
CA ALA A 159 3.27 -1.14 13.82
C ALA A 159 3.67 -0.53 12.46
N ILE A 160 4.78 -0.99 11.88
CA ILE A 160 5.23 -0.54 10.55
C ILE A 160 4.24 -0.98 9.47
N PHE A 161 3.79 -2.24 9.50
CA PHE A 161 2.78 -2.75 8.57
C PHE A 161 1.49 -1.93 8.64
N ASN A 162 0.95 -1.74 9.83
CA ASN A 162 -0.27 -0.98 10.05
C ASN A 162 -0.12 0.48 9.57
N GLY A 163 1.01 1.13 9.87
CA GLY A 163 1.32 2.46 9.35
C GLY A 163 1.42 2.52 7.83
N ALA A 164 1.96 1.46 7.22
CA ALA A 164 2.01 1.32 5.75
C ALA A 164 0.61 1.19 5.15
N MET A 165 -0.28 0.39 5.75
CA MET A 165 -1.67 0.24 5.31
C MET A 165 -2.48 1.53 5.49
N VAL A 166 -2.26 2.27 6.57
CA VAL A 166 -2.84 3.61 6.77
C VAL A 166 -2.42 4.55 5.65
N ALA A 167 -1.12 4.60 5.30
CA ALA A 167 -0.62 5.47 4.24
C ALA A 167 -1.29 5.18 2.89
N ILE A 168 -1.44 3.91 2.52
CA ILE A 168 -2.10 3.50 1.27
C ILE A 168 -3.60 3.80 1.30
N THR A 169 -4.27 3.57 2.43
CA THR A 169 -5.71 3.85 2.57
C THR A 169 -6.00 5.33 2.44
N ARG A 170 -5.15 6.19 3.03
CA ARG A 170 -5.27 7.65 3.00
C ARG A 170 -5.30 8.22 1.58
N LEU A 171 -4.62 7.56 0.63
CA LEU A 171 -4.61 7.99 -0.78
C LEU A 171 -5.99 8.03 -1.43
N ILE A 172 -6.96 7.28 -0.91
CA ILE A 172 -8.27 7.10 -1.54
C ILE A 172 -9.44 7.39 -0.59
N ALA A 173 -9.19 7.52 0.73
CA ALA A 173 -10.26 7.59 1.74
C ALA A 173 -11.18 8.81 1.56
N ASP A 174 -10.59 10.00 1.34
CA ASP A 174 -11.36 11.24 1.14
C ASP A 174 -12.24 11.15 -0.11
N GLU A 175 -11.71 10.64 -1.21
CA GLU A 175 -12.45 10.50 -2.45
C GLU A 175 -13.57 9.46 -2.31
N LEU A 176 -13.33 8.32 -1.66
CA LEU A 176 -14.36 7.32 -1.38
C LEU A 176 -15.47 7.90 -0.52
N ALA A 177 -15.13 8.65 0.54
CA ALA A 177 -16.12 9.30 1.39
C ALA A 177 -16.97 10.34 0.62
N ARG A 178 -16.42 10.94 -0.44
CA ARG A 178 -17.10 11.93 -1.25
C ARG A 178 -18.00 11.33 -2.34
N VAL A 179 -17.55 10.24 -3.00
CA VAL A 179 -18.25 9.69 -4.16
C VAL A 179 -19.29 8.66 -3.82
N VAL A 180 -19.12 7.94 -2.69
CA VAL A 180 -20.09 6.94 -2.23
C VAL A 180 -21.21 7.63 -1.46
N ASP A 181 -22.45 7.33 -1.83
CA ASP A 181 -23.63 7.88 -1.15
C ASP A 181 -23.93 7.13 0.16
N PHE A 182 -23.62 7.77 1.28
CA PHE A 182 -23.97 7.30 2.63
C PHE A 182 -25.23 7.97 3.22
N SER A 183 -25.94 8.80 2.47
CA SER A 183 -27.02 9.65 3.00
C SER A 183 -28.18 8.89 3.64
N THR A 184 -28.46 7.67 3.17
CA THR A 184 -29.53 6.79 3.69
C THR A 184 -29.08 5.82 4.76
N ALA A 185 -27.77 5.70 5.00
CA ALA A 185 -27.22 4.83 6.04
C ALA A 185 -27.17 5.55 7.40
N ARG A 186 -27.31 4.80 8.48
CA ARG A 186 -27.11 5.28 9.87
C ARG A 186 -25.89 4.62 10.51
N SER A 187 -25.57 3.43 10.05
CA SER A 187 -24.51 2.60 10.60
C SER A 187 -23.63 2.00 9.49
N VAL A 188 -22.33 1.90 9.77
CA VAL A 188 -21.33 1.31 8.88
C VAL A 188 -20.41 0.38 9.66
N VAL A 189 -20.12 -0.80 9.13
CA VAL A 189 -19.11 -1.73 9.65
C VAL A 189 -17.95 -1.79 8.67
N ASP A 190 -16.75 -1.45 9.15
CA ASP A 190 -15.49 -1.59 8.39
C ASP A 190 -14.86 -2.94 8.75
N VAL A 191 -15.00 -3.91 7.85
CA VAL A 191 -14.59 -5.31 8.05
C VAL A 191 -13.15 -5.50 7.61
N GLY A 192 -12.27 -5.84 8.56
CA GLY A 192 -10.82 -5.86 8.32
C GLY A 192 -10.23 -4.46 8.20
N GLY A 193 -10.80 -3.49 8.94
CA GLY A 193 -10.46 -2.07 8.80
C GLY A 193 -9.14 -1.66 9.46
N GLY A 194 -8.43 -2.57 10.15
CA GLY A 194 -7.13 -2.32 10.77
C GLY A 194 -7.16 -1.16 11.76
N HIS A 195 -6.37 -0.12 11.51
CA HIS A 195 -6.33 1.10 12.34
C HIS A 195 -7.53 2.05 12.14
N GLY A 196 -8.50 1.71 11.25
CA GLY A 196 -9.71 2.51 11.05
C GLY A 196 -9.54 3.79 10.23
N GLU A 197 -8.50 3.88 9.38
CA GLU A 197 -8.25 5.07 8.56
C GLU A 197 -9.45 5.40 7.67
N LEU A 198 -9.98 4.40 6.94
CA LEU A 198 -11.12 4.61 6.04
C LEU A 198 -12.38 4.97 6.84
N LEU A 199 -12.67 4.21 7.90
CA LEU A 199 -13.85 4.42 8.72
C LEU A 199 -13.86 5.83 9.33
N THR A 200 -12.73 6.28 9.91
CA THR A 200 -12.65 7.60 10.54
C THR A 200 -12.84 8.75 9.56
N VAL A 201 -12.32 8.62 8.33
CA VAL A 201 -12.55 9.61 7.26
C VAL A 201 -14.03 9.64 6.86
N ILE A 202 -14.67 8.48 6.68
CA ILE A 202 -16.10 8.40 6.36
C ILE A 202 -16.94 9.03 7.48
N LEU A 203 -16.67 8.69 8.75
CA LEU A 203 -17.40 9.27 9.89
C LEU A 203 -17.19 10.78 10.03
N SER A 204 -16.01 11.29 9.69
CA SER A 204 -15.74 12.73 9.71
C SER A 204 -16.53 13.46 8.62
N ALA A 205 -16.61 12.88 7.42
CA ALA A 205 -17.34 13.44 6.29
C ALA A 205 -18.88 13.36 6.47
N HIS A 206 -19.36 12.36 7.22
CA HIS A 206 -20.79 12.08 7.40
C HIS A 206 -21.18 12.07 8.91
N PRO A 207 -21.48 13.25 9.50
CA PRO A 207 -21.76 13.36 10.96
C PRO A 207 -22.92 12.53 11.49
N HIS A 208 -23.87 12.13 10.63
CA HIS A 208 -25.03 11.32 10.98
C HIS A 208 -24.72 9.83 11.15
N LEU A 209 -23.53 9.36 10.65
CA LEU A 209 -23.16 7.96 10.72
C LEU A 209 -22.56 7.58 12.08
N ARG A 210 -22.83 6.35 12.50
CA ARG A 210 -22.06 5.61 13.51
C ARG A 210 -21.30 4.48 12.83
N GLY A 211 -20.09 4.20 13.28
CA GLY A 211 -19.23 3.18 12.68
C GLY A 211 -18.81 2.13 13.69
N THR A 212 -18.67 0.90 13.23
CA THR A 212 -18.00 -0.18 13.96
C THR A 212 -16.77 -0.61 13.17
N LEU A 213 -15.61 -0.47 13.78
CA LEU A 213 -14.37 -1.06 13.27
C LEU A 213 -14.29 -2.51 13.72
N PHE A 214 -14.14 -3.42 12.78
CA PHE A 214 -14.07 -4.85 13.06
C PHE A 214 -12.80 -5.45 12.47
N ASP A 215 -11.94 -5.99 13.32
CA ASP A 215 -10.69 -6.67 12.92
C ASP A 215 -10.18 -7.55 14.08
N LEU A 216 -9.07 -8.24 13.84
CA LEU A 216 -8.34 -8.95 14.89
C LEU A 216 -7.80 -7.97 15.95
N PRO A 217 -7.72 -8.33 17.23
CA PRO A 217 -7.31 -7.42 18.30
C PRO A 217 -5.98 -6.72 18.05
N HIS A 218 -4.98 -7.44 17.52
CA HIS A 218 -3.67 -6.89 17.23
C HIS A 218 -3.66 -5.91 16.04
N ALA A 219 -4.56 -6.10 15.07
CA ALA A 219 -4.69 -5.22 13.91
C ALA A 219 -5.32 -3.86 14.28
N MET A 220 -6.14 -3.82 15.34
CA MET A 220 -6.79 -2.59 15.82
C MET A 220 -5.95 -1.82 16.84
N SER A 221 -4.71 -2.21 17.10
CA SER A 221 -3.83 -1.48 18.02
C SER A 221 -3.68 -0.02 17.56
N GLY A 222 -4.05 0.96 18.38
CA GLY A 222 -4.05 2.38 17.99
C GLY A 222 -5.32 2.91 17.33
N ALA A 223 -6.31 2.08 16.99
CA ALA A 223 -7.56 2.53 16.36
C ALA A 223 -8.34 3.54 17.21
N ALA A 224 -8.37 3.36 18.54
CA ALA A 224 -9.02 4.30 19.46
C ALA A 224 -8.33 5.68 19.44
N THR A 225 -6.99 5.70 19.41
CA THR A 225 -6.21 6.95 19.27
C THR A 225 -6.52 7.62 17.94
N ARG A 226 -6.62 6.84 16.86
CA ARG A 226 -6.98 7.35 15.53
C ARG A 226 -8.37 7.98 15.51
N ALA A 227 -9.37 7.31 16.09
CA ALA A 227 -10.75 7.84 16.19
C ALA A 227 -10.78 9.15 17.00
N ALA A 228 -10.01 9.25 18.08
CA ALA A 228 -9.87 10.47 18.87
C ALA A 228 -9.23 11.61 18.07
N GLN A 229 -8.13 11.35 17.34
CA GLN A 229 -7.47 12.33 16.48
C GLN A 229 -8.39 12.83 15.35
N ALA A 230 -9.23 11.96 14.81
CA ALA A 230 -10.22 12.29 13.79
C ALA A 230 -11.48 13.00 14.36
N GLY A 231 -11.60 13.17 15.68
CA GLY A 231 -12.74 13.82 16.32
C GLY A 231 -14.03 13.00 16.31
N VAL A 232 -13.95 11.68 16.12
CA VAL A 232 -15.12 10.80 15.99
C VAL A 232 -15.24 9.70 17.07
N PRO A 233 -14.58 9.79 18.26
CA PRO A 233 -14.54 8.68 19.22
C PRO A 233 -15.94 8.28 19.74
N ALA A 234 -16.86 9.23 19.87
CA ALA A 234 -18.23 8.97 20.34
C ALA A 234 -19.12 8.24 19.31
N ARG A 235 -18.65 8.13 18.07
CA ARG A 235 -19.39 7.50 16.96
C ARG A 235 -18.66 6.32 16.34
N CYS A 236 -17.51 5.92 16.91
CA CYS A 236 -16.69 4.81 16.45
C CYS A 236 -16.63 3.74 17.55
N GLU A 237 -17.23 2.60 17.29
CA GLU A 237 -17.20 1.41 18.15
C GLU A 237 -16.13 0.44 17.64
N PHE A 238 -15.63 -0.43 18.53
CA PHE A 238 -14.60 -1.40 18.22
C PHE A 238 -15.08 -2.79 18.57
N ALA A 239 -15.10 -3.69 17.60
CA ALA A 239 -15.45 -5.09 17.78
C ALA A 239 -14.28 -5.95 17.30
N SER A 240 -13.84 -6.91 18.11
CA SER A 240 -12.76 -7.81 17.75
C SER A 240 -13.28 -9.18 17.36
N GLY A 241 -12.70 -9.76 16.28
CA GLY A 241 -13.07 -11.10 15.82
C GLY A 241 -12.49 -11.39 14.44
N SER A 242 -12.73 -12.59 13.96
CA SER A 242 -12.35 -13.02 12.62
C SER A 242 -13.54 -12.94 11.68
N PHE A 243 -13.35 -12.31 10.52
CA PHE A 243 -14.37 -12.28 9.46
C PHE A 243 -14.62 -13.67 8.84
N PHE A 244 -13.76 -14.66 9.16
CA PHE A 244 -14.02 -16.06 8.81
C PHE A 244 -15.05 -16.73 9.73
N ASP A 245 -15.21 -16.23 10.94
CA ASP A 245 -16.14 -16.77 11.93
C ASP A 245 -17.49 -16.04 11.87
N ALA A 246 -17.49 -14.77 12.23
CA ALA A 246 -18.68 -13.92 12.24
C ALA A 246 -18.32 -12.45 12.10
N ILE A 247 -19.27 -11.65 11.58
CA ILE A 247 -19.15 -10.21 11.38
C ILE A 247 -20.26 -9.52 12.20
N PRO A 248 -20.03 -8.34 12.81
CA PRO A 248 -21.05 -7.60 13.51
C PRO A 248 -22.30 -7.37 12.66
N ALA A 249 -23.48 -7.74 13.18
CA ALA A 249 -24.71 -7.77 12.42
C ALA A 249 -25.53 -6.48 12.55
N GLY A 250 -26.43 -6.25 11.58
CA GLY A 250 -27.50 -5.25 11.67
C GLY A 250 -27.14 -3.85 11.16
N ALA A 251 -25.96 -3.65 10.58
CA ALA A 251 -25.60 -2.38 10.00
C ALA A 251 -26.23 -2.17 8.60
N ASP A 252 -26.40 -0.90 8.24
CA ASP A 252 -26.92 -0.50 6.93
C ASP A 252 -25.86 -0.60 5.83
N PHE A 253 -24.58 -0.51 6.22
CA PHE A 253 -23.47 -0.49 5.29
C PHE A 253 -22.29 -1.30 5.81
N TYR A 254 -21.67 -2.05 4.91
CA TYR A 254 -20.45 -2.84 5.18
C TYR A 254 -19.36 -2.45 4.21
N LEU A 255 -18.12 -2.42 4.69
CA LEU A 255 -16.93 -2.09 3.88
C LEU A 255 -15.98 -3.29 3.90
N LEU A 256 -15.44 -3.63 2.73
CA LEU A 256 -14.30 -4.53 2.53
C LEU A 256 -13.29 -3.80 1.65
N LYS A 257 -12.24 -3.21 2.22
CA LYS A 257 -11.21 -2.51 1.47
C LYS A 257 -9.90 -3.26 1.51
N SER A 258 -9.43 -3.73 0.36
CA SER A 258 -8.20 -4.53 0.24
C SER A 258 -8.23 -5.78 1.13
N ILE A 259 -9.33 -6.50 1.10
CA ILE A 259 -9.55 -7.72 1.86
C ILE A 259 -9.58 -8.93 0.93
N LEU A 260 -10.43 -8.92 -0.10
CA LEU A 260 -10.65 -10.10 -0.94
C LEU A 260 -9.40 -10.48 -1.74
N HIS A 261 -8.57 -9.52 -2.11
CA HIS A 261 -7.32 -9.78 -2.82
C HIS A 261 -6.30 -10.59 -2.01
N ASN A 262 -6.44 -10.68 -0.69
CA ASN A 262 -5.53 -11.43 0.18
C ASN A 262 -5.78 -12.94 0.18
N TRP A 263 -6.94 -13.39 -0.29
CA TRP A 263 -7.49 -14.72 -0.07
C TRP A 263 -7.82 -15.42 -1.38
N ASP A 264 -7.79 -16.74 -1.37
CA ASP A 264 -8.29 -17.54 -2.49
C ASP A 264 -9.82 -17.42 -2.64
N ASP A 265 -10.37 -18.05 -3.69
CA ASP A 265 -11.79 -17.87 -4.02
C ASP A 265 -12.72 -18.55 -2.99
N ASP A 266 -12.30 -19.68 -2.38
CA ASP A 266 -13.08 -20.37 -1.36
C ASP A 266 -13.14 -19.54 -0.08
N GLN A 267 -12.01 -19.01 0.35
CA GLN A 267 -11.90 -18.11 1.52
C GLN A 267 -12.69 -16.81 1.31
N CYS A 268 -12.61 -16.22 0.12
CA CYS A 268 -13.44 -15.07 -0.24
C CYS A 268 -14.93 -15.39 -0.17
N GLY A 269 -15.33 -16.60 -0.61
CA GLY A 269 -16.71 -17.08 -0.49
C GLY A 269 -17.18 -17.11 0.97
N VAL A 270 -16.34 -17.57 1.91
CA VAL A 270 -16.65 -17.56 3.35
C VAL A 270 -16.84 -16.14 3.87
N ILE A 271 -15.92 -15.21 3.56
CA ILE A 271 -15.99 -13.81 3.98
C ILE A 271 -17.29 -13.17 3.47
N LEU A 272 -17.59 -13.32 2.19
CA LEU A 272 -18.80 -12.74 1.57
C LEU A 272 -20.09 -13.34 2.15
N GLN A 273 -20.13 -14.64 2.41
CA GLN A 273 -21.29 -15.29 3.05
C GLN A 273 -21.46 -14.79 4.51
N ASN A 274 -20.38 -14.55 5.25
CA ASN A 274 -20.44 -13.97 6.57
C ASN A 274 -20.95 -12.52 6.54
N CYS A 275 -20.51 -11.71 5.55
CA CYS A 275 -21.10 -10.39 5.31
C CYS A 275 -22.60 -10.53 5.01
N ARG A 276 -22.99 -11.45 4.11
CA ARG A 276 -24.38 -11.67 3.73
C ARG A 276 -25.27 -12.03 4.92
N ARG A 277 -24.78 -12.86 5.85
CA ARG A 277 -25.50 -13.25 7.08
C ARG A 277 -25.64 -12.10 8.08
N ALA A 278 -24.65 -11.22 8.16
CA ALA A 278 -24.66 -10.07 9.06
C ALA A 278 -25.56 -8.93 8.57
N MET A 279 -25.79 -8.83 7.26
CA MET A 279 -26.52 -7.74 6.63
C MET A 279 -28.02 -7.79 6.89
N ALA A 280 -28.58 -6.67 7.33
CA ALA A 280 -30.03 -6.47 7.39
C ALA A 280 -30.65 -6.38 5.98
N PRO A 281 -31.97 -6.60 5.84
CA PRO A 281 -32.65 -6.34 4.57
C PRO A 281 -32.41 -4.90 4.09
N GLY A 282 -31.96 -4.74 2.84
CA GLY A 282 -31.65 -3.44 2.26
C GLY A 282 -30.24 -2.91 2.53
N ALA A 283 -29.46 -3.57 3.37
CA ALA A 283 -28.07 -3.21 3.60
C ALA A 283 -27.22 -3.33 2.33
N ARG A 284 -26.12 -2.58 2.28
CA ARG A 284 -25.19 -2.49 1.15
C ARG A 284 -23.79 -2.94 1.57
N LEU A 285 -23.09 -3.59 0.67
CA LEU A 285 -21.68 -3.93 0.85
C LEU A 285 -20.86 -3.18 -0.21
N LEU A 286 -19.88 -2.41 0.24
CA LEU A 286 -18.88 -1.76 -0.63
C LEU A 286 -17.59 -2.55 -0.59
N VAL A 287 -17.17 -3.03 -1.73
CA VAL A 287 -15.87 -3.68 -1.93
C VAL A 287 -14.95 -2.69 -2.64
N VAL A 288 -13.77 -2.45 -2.07
CA VAL A 288 -12.79 -1.51 -2.62
C VAL A 288 -11.50 -2.27 -2.90
N GLU A 289 -11.27 -2.55 -4.17
CA GLU A 289 -10.16 -3.38 -4.65
C GLU A 289 -9.50 -2.77 -5.88
N ARG A 290 -8.29 -3.21 -6.19
CA ARG A 290 -7.68 -3.04 -7.50
C ARG A 290 -8.32 -4.00 -8.48
N ILE A 291 -8.65 -3.53 -9.68
CA ILE A 291 -9.28 -4.37 -10.70
C ILE A 291 -8.23 -4.71 -11.77
N MET A 292 -7.94 -6.01 -11.90
CA MET A 292 -7.07 -6.49 -12.96
C MET A 292 -7.78 -6.33 -14.31
N PRO A 293 -7.20 -5.65 -15.31
CA PRO A 293 -7.76 -5.61 -16.65
C PRO A 293 -7.63 -6.98 -17.32
N GLN A 294 -8.51 -7.32 -18.26
CA GLN A 294 -8.41 -8.58 -19.01
C GLN A 294 -7.12 -8.71 -19.82
N ARG A 295 -6.57 -7.58 -20.25
CA ARG A 295 -5.25 -7.49 -20.90
C ARG A 295 -4.51 -6.32 -20.31
N LEU A 296 -3.31 -6.60 -19.81
CA LEU A 296 -2.43 -5.56 -19.28
C LEU A 296 -1.81 -4.76 -20.41
N GLY A 297 -1.89 -3.45 -20.29
CA GLY A 297 -1.12 -2.49 -21.06
C GLY A 297 0.13 -2.02 -20.30
N THR A 298 0.56 -0.79 -20.59
CA THR A 298 1.78 -0.19 -20.03
C THR A 298 1.54 1.14 -19.32
N SER A 299 0.27 1.47 -19.02
CA SER A 299 -0.06 2.67 -18.25
C SER A 299 0.38 2.56 -16.79
N ALA A 300 0.50 3.68 -16.11
CA ALA A 300 0.90 3.69 -14.69
C ALA A 300 -0.07 2.88 -13.79
N PRO A 301 -1.42 3.00 -13.93
CA PRO A 301 -2.35 2.17 -13.18
C PRO A 301 -2.20 0.67 -13.47
N GLU A 302 -2.03 0.27 -14.74
CA GLU A 302 -1.85 -1.12 -15.10
C GLU A 302 -0.55 -1.72 -14.56
N ARG A 303 0.53 -0.95 -14.55
CA ARG A 303 1.77 -1.36 -13.87
C ARG A 303 1.58 -1.47 -12.36
N ALA A 304 0.76 -0.62 -11.76
CA ALA A 304 0.50 -0.66 -10.31
C ALA A 304 -0.28 -1.92 -9.91
N VAL A 305 -1.35 -2.27 -10.65
CA VAL A 305 -2.13 -3.49 -10.37
C VAL A 305 -1.32 -4.76 -10.63
N ALA A 306 -0.50 -4.81 -11.68
CA ALA A 306 0.37 -5.95 -11.96
C ALA A 306 1.40 -6.19 -10.84
N ARG A 307 2.00 -5.10 -10.29
CA ARG A 307 2.89 -5.21 -9.13
C ARG A 307 2.16 -5.66 -7.87
N SER A 308 0.92 -5.20 -7.69
CA SER A 308 0.09 -5.61 -6.56
C SER A 308 -0.24 -7.10 -6.65
N ASP A 309 -0.57 -7.60 -7.83
CA ASP A 309 -0.86 -9.01 -8.06
C ASP A 309 0.35 -9.91 -7.76
N LEU A 310 1.53 -9.56 -8.27
CA LEU A 310 2.77 -10.24 -7.89
C LEU A 310 3.05 -10.16 -6.39
N ASN A 311 2.69 -9.03 -5.74
CA ASN A 311 2.84 -8.91 -4.30
C ASN A 311 1.88 -9.84 -3.53
N MET A 312 0.69 -10.12 -4.05
CA MET A 312 -0.21 -11.12 -3.47
C MET A 312 0.42 -12.53 -3.57
N LEU A 313 0.96 -12.90 -4.72
CA LEU A 313 1.70 -14.16 -4.88
C LEU A 313 2.90 -14.28 -3.93
N VAL A 314 3.64 -13.18 -3.71
CA VAL A 314 4.80 -13.16 -2.81
C VAL A 314 4.40 -13.23 -1.34
N SER A 315 3.32 -12.57 -0.96
CA SER A 315 3.00 -12.33 0.45
C SER A 315 1.90 -13.23 1.00
N LEU A 316 0.93 -13.63 0.17
CA LEU A 316 -0.33 -14.24 0.59
C LEU A 316 -0.76 -15.35 -0.38
N THR A 317 -2.01 -15.79 -0.29
CA THR A 317 -2.59 -16.83 -1.17
C THR A 317 -3.55 -16.28 -2.21
N GLY A 318 -3.84 -14.98 -2.15
CA GLY A 318 -4.81 -14.33 -3.01
C GLY A 318 -4.20 -13.75 -4.28
N ARG A 319 -4.98 -12.90 -4.95
CA ARG A 319 -4.63 -12.26 -6.23
C ARG A 319 -5.48 -11.03 -6.49
N GLU A 320 -5.03 -10.17 -7.36
CA GLU A 320 -5.90 -9.14 -7.94
C GLU A 320 -6.81 -9.78 -8.98
N ARG A 321 -8.10 -9.46 -8.94
CA ARG A 321 -9.13 -10.10 -9.77
C ARG A 321 -9.65 -9.13 -10.83
N THR A 322 -10.05 -9.69 -11.96
CA THR A 322 -10.82 -8.96 -12.97
C THR A 322 -12.23 -8.68 -12.44
N MET A 323 -12.92 -7.69 -13.04
CA MET A 323 -14.32 -7.42 -12.70
C MET A 323 -15.23 -8.63 -12.94
N ALA A 324 -14.94 -9.44 -13.95
CA ALA A 324 -15.71 -10.64 -14.24
C ALA A 324 -15.54 -11.71 -13.15
N GLU A 325 -14.31 -11.92 -12.66
CA GLU A 325 -14.03 -12.84 -11.55
C GLU A 325 -14.69 -12.37 -10.26
N LEU A 326 -14.60 -11.07 -9.93
CA LEU A 326 -15.29 -10.49 -8.78
C LEU A 326 -16.81 -10.65 -8.88
N ALA A 327 -17.39 -10.37 -10.05
CA ALA A 327 -18.83 -10.53 -10.26
C ALA A 327 -19.26 -11.99 -10.08
N SER A 328 -18.47 -12.96 -10.54
CA SER A 328 -18.72 -14.39 -10.32
C SER A 328 -18.66 -14.75 -8.83
N LEU A 329 -17.66 -14.22 -8.11
CA LEU A 329 -17.49 -14.43 -6.68
C LEU A 329 -18.69 -13.86 -5.88
N PHE A 330 -19.14 -12.67 -6.24
CA PHE A 330 -20.32 -12.03 -5.65
C PHE A 330 -21.58 -12.84 -5.91
N ALA A 331 -21.81 -13.28 -7.17
CA ALA A 331 -22.96 -14.07 -7.53
C ALA A 331 -22.98 -15.41 -6.79
N GLY A 332 -21.85 -16.11 -6.68
CA GLY A 332 -21.69 -17.36 -5.92
C GLY A 332 -21.96 -17.20 -4.42
N SER A 333 -21.85 -15.97 -3.89
CA SER A 333 -22.09 -15.62 -2.48
C SER A 333 -23.45 -14.96 -2.24
N GLY A 334 -24.35 -14.94 -3.24
CA GLY A 334 -25.70 -14.37 -3.11
C GLY A 334 -25.75 -12.85 -3.20
N PHE A 335 -24.82 -12.24 -3.92
CA PHE A 335 -24.81 -10.80 -4.20
C PHE A 335 -24.92 -10.53 -5.69
N ARG A 336 -25.37 -9.32 -6.03
CA ARG A 336 -25.30 -8.75 -7.37
C ARG A 336 -24.58 -7.42 -7.32
N VAL A 337 -23.82 -7.10 -8.35
CA VAL A 337 -23.23 -5.76 -8.52
C VAL A 337 -24.37 -4.77 -8.77
N ALA A 338 -24.42 -3.72 -7.97
CA ALA A 338 -25.41 -2.65 -8.07
C ALA A 338 -24.83 -1.41 -8.73
N GLN A 339 -23.61 -1.03 -8.37
CA GLN A 339 -22.92 0.13 -8.88
C GLN A 339 -21.41 -0.07 -8.82
N THR A 340 -20.70 0.59 -9.72
CA THR A 340 -19.22 0.66 -9.71
C THR A 340 -18.82 2.10 -9.94
N TRP A 341 -17.92 2.61 -9.11
CA TRP A 341 -17.30 3.92 -9.30
C TRP A 341 -15.97 3.76 -10.02
N PRO A 342 -15.59 4.73 -10.86
CA PRO A 342 -14.28 4.74 -11.51
C PRO A 342 -13.16 4.65 -10.48
N ALA A 343 -12.04 4.11 -10.92
CA ALA A 343 -10.88 3.97 -10.05
C ALA A 343 -10.40 5.33 -9.51
N VAL A 344 -10.29 5.41 -8.19
CA VAL A 344 -9.53 6.45 -7.52
C VAL A 344 -8.10 5.96 -7.42
N ARG A 345 -7.20 6.58 -8.18
CA ARG A 345 -5.86 6.05 -8.45
C ARG A 345 -5.94 4.65 -9.08
N GLU A 346 -5.55 3.60 -8.36
CA GLU A 346 -5.64 2.21 -8.81
C GLU A 346 -6.78 1.39 -8.16
N PHE A 347 -7.60 2.00 -7.29
CA PHE A 347 -8.69 1.31 -6.58
C PHE A 347 -10.06 1.66 -7.17
N SER A 348 -10.88 0.65 -7.38
CA SER A 348 -12.28 0.79 -7.76
C SER A 348 -13.18 0.46 -6.57
N ALA A 349 -14.26 1.22 -6.42
CA ALA A 349 -15.31 0.93 -5.46
C ALA A 349 -16.47 0.21 -6.16
N ILE A 350 -16.93 -0.89 -5.58
CA ILE A 350 -17.98 -1.74 -6.12
C ILE A 350 -19.05 -1.93 -5.05
N GLU A 351 -20.23 -1.35 -5.25
CA GLU A 351 -21.38 -1.64 -4.40
C GLU A 351 -22.02 -2.94 -4.86
N VAL A 352 -22.20 -3.84 -3.93
CA VAL A 352 -22.97 -5.07 -4.13
C VAL A 352 -24.14 -5.14 -3.17
N ARG A 353 -25.24 -5.73 -3.62
CA ARG A 353 -26.45 -5.91 -2.82
C ARG A 353 -26.83 -7.37 -2.74
N PRO A 354 -27.37 -7.82 -1.61
CA PRO A 354 -27.92 -9.13 -1.47
C PRO A 354 -28.99 -9.42 -2.56
N VAL A 355 -28.92 -10.62 -3.12
CA VAL A 355 -30.01 -11.16 -3.95
C VAL A 355 -31.06 -11.74 -2.99
N PRO A 356 -32.35 -11.55 -3.26
CA PRO A 356 -33.42 -12.10 -2.43
C PRO A 356 -33.34 -13.62 -2.23
#